data_75bef7fcbefaec704a39451ef265012e
#
_entry.id   75bef7fcbefaec704a39451ef265012e
#
_cell.length_a   1.000
_cell.length_b   1.000
_cell.length_c   1.000
_cell.angle_alpha   90.00
_cell.angle_beta   90.00
_cell.angle_gamma   90.00
#
_symmetry.space_group_name_H-M   'P 1'
#
loop_
_entity.id
_entity.type
_entity.pdbx_description
1 polymer ?
#
loop_
_entity_poly.entity_id
_entity_poly.type
_entity_poly.pdbx_seq_one_letter_code
_entity_poly.pdbx_strand_id
1 'polypeptide(L)'
;ILCSDGPHTNEETVAAFKAHPDKIIPLMWINCAEGKPAYDALEHYIRDEHFAGAKLQSLFDGYCADDPCVDPVAEICEKYGKPLFIHSGHPPFSLPWQIGLLAERHPHLPIVMIHMGHAHGVYVDAAITMARKYDNIWLETSGTSMSVQIANAYNTVGHEKVMFGIDSPFHAPT
;
A
#
# COMPACT_ATOMS: atom_id res chain seq x y z
N ILE A 1 -10.68 -5.19 -2.61
CA ILE A 1 -9.60 -5.37 -1.64
C ILE A 1 -10.13 -5.01 -0.28
N LEU A 2 -9.85 -5.82 0.72
CA LEU A 2 -10.15 -5.57 2.12
C LEU A 2 -8.82 -5.62 2.90
N CYS A 3 -8.56 -4.57 3.67
CA CYS A 3 -7.49 -4.62 4.66
C CYS A 3 -8.07 -4.27 6.04
N SER A 4 -7.47 -4.79 7.10
CA SER A 4 -7.80 -4.42 8.47
C SER A 4 -7.49 -2.94 8.73
N ASP A 5 -8.07 -2.38 9.77
CA ASP A 5 -7.80 -1.01 10.24
C ASP A 5 -6.71 -0.94 11.32
N GLY A 6 -6.03 -2.06 11.56
CA GLY A 6 -4.91 -2.20 12.46
C GLY A 6 -4.41 -3.65 12.52
N PRO A 7 -3.19 -3.90 13.06
CA PRO A 7 -2.62 -5.25 13.10
C PRO A 7 -3.44 -6.24 13.94
N HIS A 8 -4.17 -5.77 14.94
CA HIS A 8 -5.03 -6.58 15.81
C HIS A 8 -6.35 -7.03 15.14
N THR A 9 -6.70 -6.50 13.97
CA THR A 9 -7.93 -6.85 13.23
C THR A 9 -7.66 -7.73 12.00
N ASN A 10 -6.45 -8.23 11.82
CA ASN A 10 -6.13 -9.13 10.72
C ASN A 10 -6.96 -10.42 10.77
N GLU A 11 -7.26 -10.97 11.96
CA GLU A 11 -8.10 -12.15 12.11
C GLU A 11 -9.54 -11.92 11.66
N GLU A 12 -10.07 -10.71 11.82
CA GLU A 12 -11.39 -10.33 11.29
C GLU A 12 -11.38 -10.33 9.76
N THR A 13 -10.27 -9.89 9.15
CA THR A 13 -10.06 -9.96 7.69
C THR A 13 -10.00 -11.42 7.22
N VAL A 14 -9.34 -12.33 7.97
CA VAL A 14 -9.36 -13.78 7.71
C VAL A 14 -10.80 -14.31 7.75
N ALA A 15 -11.55 -13.98 8.80
CA ALA A 15 -12.93 -14.46 8.96
C ALA A 15 -13.84 -13.97 7.81
N ALA A 16 -13.72 -12.70 7.44
CA ALA A 16 -14.46 -12.11 6.31
C ALA A 16 -14.08 -12.78 4.98
N PHE A 17 -12.79 -13.01 4.74
CA PHE A 17 -12.33 -13.70 3.53
C PHE A 17 -12.83 -15.14 3.46
N LYS A 18 -12.77 -15.90 4.56
CA LYS A 18 -13.30 -17.28 4.62
C LYS A 18 -14.83 -17.33 4.36
N ALA A 19 -15.56 -16.29 4.79
CA ALA A 19 -16.99 -16.20 4.54
C ALA A 19 -17.34 -15.80 3.08
N HIS A 20 -16.49 -15.03 2.42
CA HIS A 20 -16.74 -14.47 1.08
C HIS A 20 -15.49 -14.50 0.18
N PRO A 21 -14.93 -15.69 -0.11
CA PRO A 21 -13.66 -15.79 -0.84
C PRO A 21 -13.75 -15.34 -2.32
N ASP A 22 -14.94 -15.30 -2.87
CA ASP A 22 -15.24 -14.81 -4.21
C ASP A 22 -15.35 -13.29 -4.33
N LYS A 23 -15.43 -12.58 -3.19
CA LYS A 23 -15.66 -11.12 -3.14
C LYS A 23 -14.53 -10.35 -2.49
N ILE A 24 -13.75 -11.00 -1.63
CA ILE A 24 -12.73 -10.33 -0.80
C ILE A 24 -11.33 -10.75 -1.29
N ILE A 25 -10.47 -9.75 -1.48
CA ILE A 25 -9.03 -9.92 -1.67
C ILE A 25 -8.37 -9.37 -0.41
N PRO A 26 -7.86 -10.23 0.51
CA PRO A 26 -7.39 -9.80 1.82
C PRO A 26 -5.96 -9.26 1.76
N LEU A 27 -5.71 -8.15 2.47
CA LEU A 27 -4.38 -7.63 2.75
C LEU A 27 -4.13 -7.65 4.26
N MET A 28 -2.92 -8.05 4.64
CA MET A 28 -2.49 -8.00 6.03
C MET A 28 -1.96 -6.61 6.38
N TRP A 29 -2.52 -5.99 7.42
CA TRP A 29 -1.85 -4.84 8.05
C TRP A 29 -0.66 -5.35 8.87
N ILE A 30 0.53 -4.80 8.62
CA ILE A 30 1.75 -5.15 9.32
C ILE A 30 2.43 -3.91 9.90
N ASN A 31 2.80 -3.98 11.18
CA ASN A 31 3.66 -3.00 11.82
C ASN A 31 5.11 -3.48 11.78
N CYS A 32 5.90 -2.91 10.88
CA CYS A 32 7.32 -3.28 10.70
C CYS A 32 8.18 -3.03 11.95
N ALA A 33 7.79 -2.07 12.80
CA ALA A 33 8.54 -1.74 14.02
C ALA A 33 8.53 -2.87 15.08
N GLU A 34 7.61 -3.84 14.95
CA GLU A 34 7.56 -5.02 15.81
C GLU A 34 8.64 -6.07 15.44
N GLY A 35 9.30 -5.90 14.29
CA GLY A 35 10.41 -6.74 13.86
C GLY A 35 10.00 -8.17 13.51
N LYS A 36 10.87 -9.14 13.90
CA LYS A 36 10.72 -10.56 13.51
C LYS A 36 9.33 -11.16 13.76
N PRO A 37 8.65 -10.96 14.89
CA PRO A 37 7.30 -11.49 15.07
C PRO A 37 6.31 -11.05 14.01
N ALA A 38 6.37 -9.77 13.58
CA ALA A 38 5.50 -9.26 12.52
C ALA A 38 5.86 -9.89 11.15
N TYR A 39 7.14 -10.08 10.86
CA TYR A 39 7.59 -10.71 9.61
C TYR A 39 7.17 -12.18 9.53
N ASP A 40 7.32 -12.95 10.63
CA ASP A 40 6.86 -14.34 10.72
C ASP A 40 5.33 -14.44 10.55
N ALA A 41 4.58 -13.48 11.12
CA ALA A 41 3.14 -13.40 10.93
C ALA A 41 2.78 -13.10 9.47
N LEU A 42 3.45 -12.15 8.81
CA LEU A 42 3.21 -11.86 7.39
C LEU A 42 3.40 -13.09 6.52
N GLU A 43 4.49 -13.82 6.74
CA GLU A 43 4.77 -15.04 5.98
C GLU A 43 3.69 -16.10 6.20
N HIS A 44 3.20 -16.27 7.44
CA HIS A 44 2.07 -17.13 7.76
C HIS A 44 0.79 -16.70 7.03
N TYR A 45 0.40 -15.43 7.11
CA TYR A 45 -0.82 -14.95 6.47
C TYR A 45 -0.79 -15.11 4.94
N ILE A 46 0.35 -14.87 4.30
CA ILE A 46 0.48 -15.07 2.85
C ILE A 46 0.42 -16.55 2.48
N ARG A 47 1.14 -17.40 3.19
CA ARG A 47 1.31 -18.81 2.84
C ARG A 47 0.09 -19.65 3.22
N ASP A 48 -0.41 -19.48 4.45
CA ASP A 48 -1.39 -20.39 5.06
C ASP A 48 -2.81 -19.83 5.02
N GLU A 49 -2.98 -18.51 5.16
CA GLU A 49 -4.28 -17.83 5.10
C GLU A 49 -4.59 -17.21 3.72
N HIS A 50 -3.68 -17.39 2.75
CA HIS A 50 -3.84 -16.97 1.35
C HIS A 50 -4.04 -15.48 1.13
N PHE A 51 -3.44 -14.63 1.98
CA PHE A 51 -3.48 -13.20 1.81
C PHE A 51 -2.80 -12.77 0.51
N ALA A 52 -3.39 -11.76 -0.13
CA ALA A 52 -2.97 -11.30 -1.45
C ALA A 52 -1.81 -10.30 -1.40
N GLY A 53 -1.45 -9.80 -0.22
CA GLY A 53 -0.36 -8.86 -0.02
C GLY A 53 -0.35 -8.27 1.38
N ALA A 54 0.49 -7.26 1.57
CA ALA A 54 0.62 -6.54 2.83
C ALA A 54 0.19 -5.06 2.69
N LYS A 55 -0.21 -4.46 3.81
CA LYS A 55 -0.54 -3.04 3.95
C LYS A 55 0.32 -2.41 5.03
N LEU A 56 1.01 -1.31 4.70
CA LEU A 56 1.72 -0.46 5.64
C LEU A 56 0.95 0.83 5.91
N GLN A 57 0.89 1.20 7.20
CA GLN A 57 0.35 2.48 7.65
C GLN A 57 1.39 3.20 8.51
N SER A 58 2.48 3.60 7.88
CA SER A 58 3.67 4.16 8.52
C SER A 58 3.36 5.35 9.44
N LEU A 59 2.32 6.13 9.14
CA LEU A 59 1.88 7.25 9.98
C LEU A 59 1.42 6.78 11.37
N PHE A 60 0.64 5.70 11.45
CA PHE A 60 0.11 5.20 12.73
C PHE A 60 1.14 4.38 13.49
N ASP A 61 1.97 3.66 12.74
CA ASP A 61 2.95 2.75 13.31
C ASP A 61 4.29 3.43 13.63
N GLY A 62 4.50 4.69 13.18
CA GLY A 62 5.58 5.57 13.63
C GLY A 62 6.96 5.32 13.01
N TYR A 63 7.04 4.82 11.76
CA TYR A 63 8.28 4.65 11.00
C TYR A 63 8.18 5.25 9.59
N CYS A 64 9.31 5.56 8.95
CA CYS A 64 9.30 6.05 7.57
C CYS A 64 9.12 4.90 6.57
N ALA A 65 8.45 5.18 5.44
CA ALA A 65 8.21 4.16 4.41
C ALA A 65 9.49 3.60 3.76
N ASP A 66 10.60 4.31 3.88
CA ASP A 66 11.94 3.90 3.43
C ASP A 66 12.85 3.39 4.57
N ASP A 67 12.31 3.25 5.79
CA ASP A 67 13.07 2.74 6.93
C ASP A 67 13.53 1.29 6.70
N PRO A 68 14.74 0.92 7.13
CA PRO A 68 15.25 -0.45 7.00
C PRO A 68 14.35 -1.54 7.61
N CYS A 69 13.46 -1.22 8.55
CA CYS A 69 12.50 -2.19 9.07
C CYS A 69 11.46 -2.63 8.03
N VAL A 70 11.32 -1.89 6.93
CA VAL A 70 10.40 -2.23 5.81
C VAL A 70 11.02 -3.25 4.86
N ASP A 71 12.35 -3.29 4.74
CA ASP A 71 13.02 -4.19 3.78
C ASP A 71 12.67 -5.68 3.98
N PRO A 72 12.60 -6.25 5.20
CA PRO A 72 12.17 -7.64 5.37
C PRO A 72 10.73 -7.91 4.90
N VAL A 73 9.82 -6.93 5.04
CA VAL A 73 8.45 -7.04 4.52
C VAL A 73 8.45 -7.05 2.99
N ALA A 74 9.25 -6.17 2.39
CA ALA A 74 9.45 -6.11 0.95
C ALA A 74 9.99 -7.43 0.40
N GLU A 75 11.03 -8.00 1.03
CA GLU A 75 11.63 -9.28 0.66
C GLU A 75 10.64 -10.45 0.75
N ILE A 76 9.79 -10.48 1.78
CA ILE A 76 8.74 -11.51 1.91
C ILE A 76 7.72 -11.34 0.78
N CYS A 77 7.27 -10.11 0.51
CA CYS A 77 6.34 -9.85 -0.58
C CYS A 77 6.93 -10.24 -1.95
N GLU A 78 8.20 -9.90 -2.23
CA GLU A 78 8.90 -10.32 -3.45
C GLU A 78 9.00 -11.85 -3.55
N LYS A 79 9.40 -12.53 -2.47
CA LYS A 79 9.52 -14.00 -2.40
C LYS A 79 8.23 -14.71 -2.81
N TYR A 80 7.09 -14.17 -2.43
CA TYR A 80 5.77 -14.75 -2.72
C TYR A 80 5.07 -14.11 -3.93
N GLY A 81 5.69 -13.16 -4.63
CA GLY A 81 5.11 -12.42 -5.75
C GLY A 81 3.86 -11.62 -5.35
N LYS A 82 3.87 -11.02 -4.16
CA LYS A 82 2.74 -10.28 -3.59
C LYS A 82 3.01 -8.78 -3.59
N PRO A 83 1.99 -7.94 -3.83
CA PRO A 83 2.12 -6.49 -3.76
C PRO A 83 2.21 -5.98 -2.31
N LEU A 84 2.89 -4.85 -2.16
CA LEU A 84 2.93 -4.06 -0.95
C LEU A 84 2.13 -2.77 -1.13
N PHE A 85 1.09 -2.59 -0.33
CA PHE A 85 0.26 -1.40 -0.32
C PHE A 85 0.75 -0.46 0.77
N ILE A 86 1.05 0.79 0.42
CA ILE A 86 1.62 1.76 1.37
C ILE A 86 0.73 3.01 1.40
N HIS A 87 0.23 3.36 2.58
CA HIS A 87 -0.43 4.64 2.81
C HIS A 87 0.54 5.78 2.47
N SER A 88 0.12 6.76 1.68
CA SER A 88 1.02 7.81 1.19
C SER A 88 0.52 9.23 1.46
N GLY A 89 1.44 10.19 1.45
CA GLY A 89 1.14 11.61 1.53
C GLY A 89 1.12 12.23 2.92
N HIS A 90 1.58 11.53 3.96
CA HIS A 90 1.63 12.07 5.32
C HIS A 90 3.07 12.24 5.83
N PRO A 91 3.55 13.48 5.97
CA PRO A 91 4.86 13.75 6.55
C PRO A 91 4.88 13.43 8.06
N PRO A 92 6.04 12.98 8.60
CA PRO A 92 7.26 12.72 7.84
C PRO A 92 7.39 11.28 7.35
N PHE A 93 6.37 10.42 7.56
CA PHE A 93 6.50 8.96 7.55
C PHE A 93 6.24 8.30 6.19
N SER A 94 5.38 8.88 5.34
CA SER A 94 4.92 8.20 4.11
C SER A 94 4.89 9.12 2.90
N LEU A 95 5.98 9.84 2.69
CA LEU A 95 6.11 10.74 1.55
C LEU A 95 6.39 9.95 0.27
N PRO A 96 5.86 10.37 -0.89
CA PRO A 96 6.01 9.62 -2.15
C PRO A 96 7.45 9.31 -2.53
N TRP A 97 8.40 10.21 -2.27
CA TRP A 97 9.82 9.95 -2.55
C TRP A 97 10.46 8.93 -1.61
N GLN A 98 9.98 8.77 -0.36
CA GLN A 98 10.40 7.68 0.52
C GLN A 98 9.95 6.33 -0.06
N ILE A 99 8.69 6.25 -0.52
CA ILE A 99 8.19 5.06 -1.22
C ILE A 99 8.98 4.82 -2.51
N GLY A 100 9.38 5.89 -3.21
CA GLY A 100 10.27 5.80 -4.37
C GLY A 100 11.64 5.20 -4.04
N LEU A 101 12.24 5.55 -2.89
CA LEU A 101 13.50 4.95 -2.42
C LEU A 101 13.35 3.47 -2.08
N LEU A 102 12.23 3.07 -1.50
CA LEU A 102 11.92 1.65 -1.29
C LEU A 102 11.77 0.91 -2.63
N ALA A 103 11.06 1.50 -3.59
CA ALA A 103 10.88 0.91 -4.92
C ALA A 103 12.21 0.73 -5.68
N GLU A 104 13.16 1.64 -5.48
CA GLU A 104 14.51 1.55 -6.06
C GLU A 104 15.32 0.39 -5.45
N ARG A 105 15.19 0.15 -4.14
CA ARG A 105 15.85 -0.98 -3.47
C ARG A 105 15.24 -2.33 -3.82
N HIS A 106 13.93 -2.35 -4.09
CA HIS A 106 13.14 -3.55 -4.38
C HIS A 106 12.48 -3.47 -5.76
N PRO A 107 13.24 -3.53 -6.86
CA PRO A 107 12.71 -3.27 -8.21
C PRO A 107 11.72 -4.32 -8.72
N HIS A 108 11.63 -5.48 -8.09
CA HIS A 108 10.69 -6.55 -8.45
C HIS A 108 9.44 -6.57 -7.57
N LEU A 109 9.38 -5.72 -6.53
CA LEU A 109 8.23 -5.61 -5.64
C LEU A 109 7.16 -4.71 -6.28
N PRO A 110 5.94 -5.21 -6.55
CA PRO A 110 4.84 -4.32 -6.91
C PRO A 110 4.42 -3.49 -5.70
N ILE A 111 4.51 -2.17 -5.80
CA ILE A 111 4.14 -1.23 -4.74
C ILE A 111 2.94 -0.42 -5.17
N VAL A 112 1.91 -0.36 -4.34
CA VAL A 112 0.74 0.50 -4.54
C VAL A 112 0.78 1.66 -3.56
N MET A 113 0.92 2.88 -4.07
CA MET A 113 0.77 4.11 -3.29
C MET A 113 -0.71 4.39 -3.06
N ILE A 114 -1.22 4.06 -1.89
CA ILE A 114 -2.59 4.37 -1.50
C ILE A 114 -2.74 5.88 -1.35
N HIS A 115 -3.86 6.42 -1.84
CA HIS A 115 -4.19 7.85 -1.86
C HIS A 115 -3.30 8.69 -2.79
N MET A 116 -2.42 8.09 -3.60
CA MET A 116 -1.51 8.77 -4.55
C MET A 116 -0.98 10.14 -4.05
N GLY A 117 -0.49 10.19 -2.79
CA GLY A 117 0.00 11.42 -2.15
C GLY A 117 -1.06 12.20 -1.37
N HIS A 118 -2.27 11.65 -1.21
CA HIS A 118 -3.37 12.23 -0.44
C HIS A 118 -3.84 13.60 -0.99
N ALA A 119 -4.44 14.45 -0.14
CA ALA A 119 -5.07 15.72 -0.55
C ALA A 119 -4.11 16.89 -0.85
N HIS A 120 -2.80 16.70 -0.70
CA HIS A 120 -1.82 17.77 -0.92
C HIS A 120 -1.22 17.72 -2.32
N GLY A 121 -1.47 18.74 -3.15
CA GLY A 121 -1.05 18.78 -4.55
C GLY A 121 0.43 18.47 -4.78
N VAL A 122 1.33 18.99 -3.94
CA VAL A 122 2.78 18.73 -4.05
C VAL A 122 3.12 17.24 -3.84
N TYR A 123 2.39 16.53 -3.00
CA TYR A 123 2.61 15.11 -2.78
C TYR A 123 1.95 14.27 -3.88
N VAL A 124 0.82 14.71 -4.41
CA VAL A 124 0.20 14.06 -5.59
C VAL A 124 1.12 14.17 -6.81
N ASP A 125 1.68 15.34 -7.08
CA ASP A 125 2.66 15.52 -8.16
C ASP A 125 3.92 14.67 -7.94
N ALA A 126 4.38 14.55 -6.70
CA ALA A 126 5.50 13.68 -6.34
C ALA A 126 5.16 12.20 -6.55
N ALA A 127 3.96 11.74 -6.17
CA ALA A 127 3.51 10.36 -6.38
C ALA A 127 3.46 10.02 -7.88
N ILE A 128 2.90 10.89 -8.71
CA ILE A 128 2.89 10.74 -10.17
C ILE A 128 4.33 10.68 -10.71
N THR A 129 5.22 11.53 -10.20
CA THR A 129 6.64 11.54 -10.59
C THR A 129 7.34 10.23 -10.25
N MET A 130 7.10 9.68 -9.05
CA MET A 130 7.68 8.40 -8.63
C MET A 130 7.12 7.24 -9.46
N ALA A 131 5.81 7.20 -9.70
CA ALA A 131 5.19 6.15 -10.52
C ALA A 131 5.65 6.19 -12.00
N ARG A 132 6.01 7.37 -12.51
CA ARG A 132 6.64 7.51 -13.83
C ARG A 132 8.10 7.05 -13.84
N LYS A 133 8.84 7.27 -12.73
CA LYS A 133 10.26 6.92 -12.62
C LYS A 133 10.48 5.43 -12.39
N TYR A 134 9.59 4.79 -11.61
CA TYR A 134 9.73 3.39 -11.20
C TYR A 134 8.59 2.55 -11.75
N ASP A 135 8.93 1.53 -12.55
CA ASP A 135 7.93 0.67 -13.21
C ASP A 135 7.11 -0.16 -12.23
N ASN A 136 7.64 -0.40 -11.04
CA ASN A 136 7.03 -1.18 -9.98
C ASN A 136 6.16 -0.37 -9.00
N ILE A 137 5.78 0.88 -9.34
CA ILE A 137 4.85 1.70 -8.55
C ILE A 137 3.53 1.88 -9.27
N TRP A 138 2.43 1.61 -8.58
CA TRP A 138 1.04 1.90 -8.94
C TRP A 138 0.45 2.96 -8.02
N LEU A 139 -0.55 3.69 -8.52
CA LEU A 139 -1.24 4.76 -7.79
C LEU A 139 -2.68 4.32 -7.51
N GLU A 140 -3.18 4.54 -6.29
CA GLU A 140 -4.56 4.29 -5.90
C GLU A 140 -5.22 5.61 -5.50
N THR A 141 -6.47 5.85 -5.95
CA THR A 141 -7.10 7.19 -6.01
C THR A 141 -7.93 7.57 -4.80
N SER A 142 -8.16 6.68 -3.83
CA SER A 142 -8.96 7.02 -2.64
C SER A 142 -8.34 8.19 -1.87
N GLY A 143 -9.17 8.99 -1.20
CA GLY A 143 -8.68 10.18 -0.49
C GLY A 143 -8.16 11.33 -1.36
N THR A 144 -8.05 11.15 -2.67
CA THR A 144 -7.63 12.20 -3.60
C THR A 144 -8.85 12.95 -4.13
N SER A 145 -9.13 14.13 -3.58
CA SER A 145 -10.29 14.94 -3.95
C SER A 145 -10.14 15.73 -5.26
N MET A 146 -8.94 15.74 -5.84
CA MET A 146 -8.61 16.53 -7.03
C MET A 146 -8.74 15.70 -8.31
N SER A 147 -9.93 15.66 -8.93
CA SER A 147 -10.18 14.92 -10.17
C SER A 147 -9.21 15.26 -11.31
N VAL A 148 -8.76 16.53 -11.39
CA VAL A 148 -7.75 16.99 -12.35
C VAL A 148 -6.41 16.27 -12.17
N GLN A 149 -6.02 15.96 -10.94
CA GLN A 149 -4.78 15.24 -10.65
C GLN A 149 -4.91 13.73 -10.95
N ILE A 150 -6.09 13.17 -10.76
CA ILE A 150 -6.36 11.78 -11.19
C ILE A 150 -6.23 11.67 -12.72
N ALA A 151 -6.81 12.64 -13.46
CA ALA A 151 -6.65 12.71 -14.91
C ALA A 151 -5.18 12.92 -15.33
N ASN A 152 -4.43 13.75 -14.60
CA ASN A 152 -3.00 13.94 -14.83
C ASN A 152 -2.21 12.64 -14.60
N ALA A 153 -2.48 11.90 -13.53
CA ALA A 153 -1.87 10.59 -13.28
C ALA A 153 -2.15 9.62 -14.44
N TYR A 154 -3.42 9.46 -14.81
CA TYR A 154 -3.84 8.61 -15.92
C TYR A 154 -3.09 8.94 -17.23
N ASN A 155 -2.98 10.22 -17.57
CA ASN A 155 -2.30 10.66 -18.80
C ASN A 155 -0.78 10.56 -18.73
N THR A 156 -0.19 10.57 -17.52
CA THR A 156 1.27 10.58 -17.31
C THR A 156 1.85 9.18 -17.20
N VAL A 157 1.19 8.28 -16.45
CA VAL A 157 1.73 6.93 -16.15
C VAL A 157 0.96 5.80 -16.85
N GLY A 158 -0.15 6.08 -17.51
CA GLY A 158 -1.01 5.09 -18.16
C GLY A 158 -2.11 4.56 -17.24
N HIS A 159 -3.21 4.10 -17.86
CA HIS A 159 -4.39 3.63 -17.14
C HIS A 159 -4.14 2.36 -16.33
N GLU A 160 -3.21 1.52 -16.77
CA GLU A 160 -2.83 0.28 -16.11
C GLU A 160 -2.10 0.48 -14.77
N LYS A 161 -1.60 1.70 -14.52
CA LYS A 161 -0.93 2.09 -13.27
C LYS A 161 -1.81 2.88 -12.30
N VAL A 162 -3.06 3.15 -12.64
CA VAL A 162 -3.99 3.93 -11.79
C VAL A 162 -5.16 3.04 -11.37
N MET A 163 -5.28 2.81 -10.06
CA MET A 163 -6.29 1.96 -9.46
C MET A 163 -7.37 2.80 -8.78
N PHE A 164 -8.61 2.43 -8.95
CA PHE A 164 -9.72 3.05 -8.23
C PHE A 164 -9.87 2.47 -6.82
N GLY A 165 -10.06 3.34 -5.82
CA GLY A 165 -10.42 2.98 -4.46
C GLY A 165 -11.30 4.04 -3.81
N ILE A 166 -11.95 3.67 -2.71
CA ILE A 166 -12.89 4.54 -2.00
C ILE A 166 -12.55 4.74 -0.52
N ASP A 167 -11.61 3.96 0.03
CA ASP A 167 -11.21 4.02 1.45
C ASP A 167 -12.41 4.00 2.42
N SER A 168 -13.38 3.12 2.13
CA SER A 168 -14.57 2.97 2.99
C SER A 168 -14.16 2.39 4.35
N PRO A 169 -14.70 2.88 5.47
CA PRO A 169 -15.82 3.84 5.60
C PRO A 169 -15.43 5.33 5.70
N PHE A 170 -14.12 5.66 5.55
CA PHE A 170 -13.63 7.03 5.75
C PHE A 170 -14.07 8.00 4.65
N HIS A 171 -14.23 7.50 3.42
CA HIS A 171 -14.74 8.27 2.30
C HIS A 171 -15.98 7.61 1.70
N ALA A 172 -17.00 8.41 1.35
CA ALA A 172 -18.15 7.92 0.61
C ALA A 172 -17.80 7.81 -0.89
N PRO A 173 -18.30 6.79 -1.61
CA PRO A 173 -18.25 6.79 -3.06
C PRO A 173 -19.05 7.99 -3.58
N THR A 174 -18.43 8.88 -4.30
CA THR A 174 -19.08 10.04 -4.96
C THR A 174 -19.40 9.71 -6.39
#